data_370eec57734799e0335d6d17e6168363
#
_entry.id   370eec57734799e0335d6d17e6168363
#
_cell.length_a   1.000
_cell.length_b   1.000
_cell.length_c   1.000
_cell.angle_alpha   90.00
_cell.angle_beta   90.00
_cell.angle_gamma   90.00
#
_symmetry.space_group_name_H-M   'P 1'
#
loop_
_entity.id
_entity.type
_entity.pdbx_description
1 polymer ?
#
loop_
_entity_poly.entity_id
_entity_poly.type
_entity_poly.pdbx_seq_one_letter_code
_entity_poly.pdbx_strand_id
1 'polypeptide(L)'
;KAIIAVHLNGQCVSMQNLKECAGDIILLEDACHALGSLEILSPEKSVKTGSCYYSHAAAFSSHAVKTIASGEGGVVTTNDYKLAEKFRLYRNHGMVRDNDELASNPWHYEMHSLGFNYRLTDIQCALGLSQLSKLERFVKNREKLRERYSTRLRKLGSHVKPVETISTCNPAWHLAVALIDFEKLGVQRVDVMRALSDLGVGTQVHYIPVHKQ
;
A
#
# COMPACT_ATOMS: atom_id res chain seq x y z
N LYS A 1 -7.52 -17.10 12.52
CA LYS A 1 -7.64 -15.65 12.67
C LYS A 1 -6.35 -15.01 12.17
N ALA A 2 -6.39 -13.77 11.74
CA ALA A 2 -5.25 -13.05 11.18
C ALA A 2 -5.26 -11.59 11.64
N ILE A 3 -4.11 -10.93 11.53
CA ILE A 3 -3.94 -9.49 11.71
C ILE A 3 -3.53 -8.90 10.37
N ILE A 4 -4.21 -7.82 9.95
CA ILE A 4 -3.85 -7.03 8.77
C ILE A 4 -3.23 -5.72 9.26
N ALA A 5 -1.93 -5.55 9.02
CA ALA A 5 -1.20 -4.34 9.33
C ALA A 5 -1.29 -3.37 8.13
N VAL A 6 -1.79 -2.16 8.37
CA VAL A 6 -1.94 -1.14 7.32
C VAL A 6 -0.77 -0.16 7.40
N HIS A 7 0.05 -0.10 6.36
CA HIS A 7 1.16 0.86 6.22
C HIS A 7 0.66 2.20 5.70
N LEU A 8 -0.12 2.90 6.54
CA LEU A 8 -0.82 4.12 6.14
C LEU A 8 0.15 5.23 5.70
N ASN A 9 -0.14 5.87 4.57
CA ASN A 9 0.62 6.99 4.02
C ASN A 9 2.10 6.66 3.72
N GLY A 10 2.44 5.39 3.58
CA GLY A 10 3.81 4.94 3.34
C GLY A 10 4.62 4.74 4.63
N GLN A 11 4.10 5.04 5.80
CA GLN A 11 4.77 4.74 7.06
C GLN A 11 4.55 3.28 7.44
N CYS A 12 5.66 2.56 7.64
CA CYS A 12 5.60 1.13 7.97
C CYS A 12 5.12 0.92 9.40
N VAL A 13 4.18 0.01 9.60
CA VAL A 13 4.00 -0.63 10.90
C VAL A 13 5.28 -1.39 11.22
N SER A 14 5.75 -1.39 12.46
CA SER A 14 6.85 -2.27 12.86
C SER A 14 6.36 -3.71 12.84
N MET A 15 6.65 -4.40 11.72
CA MET A 15 6.28 -5.80 11.54
C MET A 15 7.08 -6.72 12.44
N GLN A 16 8.30 -6.32 12.82
CA GLN A 16 9.08 -7.04 13.84
C GLN A 16 8.34 -7.07 15.16
N ASN A 17 8.00 -5.92 15.73
CA ASN A 17 7.30 -5.85 17.01
C ASN A 17 5.93 -6.52 16.95
N LEU A 18 5.23 -6.37 15.82
CA LEU A 18 3.94 -7.02 15.62
C LEU A 18 4.08 -8.55 15.62
N LYS A 19 5.12 -9.10 14.99
CA LYS A 19 5.39 -10.54 14.98
C LYS A 19 5.72 -11.07 16.38
N GLU A 20 6.50 -10.33 17.16
CA GLU A 20 6.81 -10.67 18.55
C GLU A 20 5.54 -10.76 19.42
N CYS A 21 4.60 -9.82 19.24
CA CYS A 21 3.32 -9.82 19.98
C CYS A 21 2.31 -10.84 19.44
N ALA A 22 2.31 -11.11 18.15
CA ALA A 22 1.30 -11.93 17.48
C ALA A 22 1.58 -13.45 17.60
N GLY A 23 2.83 -13.85 17.85
CA GLY A 23 3.23 -15.26 17.90
C GLY A 23 2.89 -15.97 16.58
N ASP A 24 2.00 -16.98 16.64
CA ASP A 24 1.62 -17.81 15.48
C ASP A 24 0.42 -17.26 14.68
N ILE A 25 -0.08 -16.09 15.03
CA ILE A 25 -1.18 -15.45 14.28
C ILE A 25 -0.68 -15.09 12.89
N ILE A 26 -1.53 -15.34 11.88
CA ILE A 26 -1.24 -14.95 10.49
C ILE A 26 -1.15 -13.44 10.39
N LEU A 27 -0.03 -12.94 9.87
CA LEU A 27 0.20 -11.52 9.64
C LEU A 27 0.12 -11.24 8.14
N LEU A 28 -0.68 -10.24 7.78
CA LEU A 28 -0.79 -9.72 6.42
C LEU A 28 -0.44 -8.24 6.41
N GLU A 29 0.17 -7.76 5.33
CA GLU A 29 0.47 -6.34 5.13
C GLU A 29 -0.50 -5.75 4.10
N ASP A 30 -1.25 -4.72 4.48
CA ASP A 30 -1.82 -3.80 3.51
C ASP A 30 -0.76 -2.72 3.20
N ALA A 31 -0.01 -2.97 2.14
CA ALA A 31 1.07 -2.12 1.66
C ALA A 31 0.64 -1.20 0.51
N CYS A 32 -0.68 -0.99 0.32
CA CYS A 32 -1.23 -0.20 -0.78
C CYS A 32 -0.74 1.26 -0.82
N HIS A 33 -0.21 1.79 0.28
CA HIS A 33 0.40 3.12 0.35
C HIS A 33 1.92 3.10 0.49
N ALA A 34 2.56 1.93 0.58
CA ALA A 34 3.92 1.81 1.07
C ALA A 34 4.91 1.17 0.08
N LEU A 35 4.58 1.17 -1.21
CA LEU A 35 5.50 0.66 -2.23
C LEU A 35 6.77 1.52 -2.28
N GLY A 36 7.90 0.91 -1.93
CA GLY A 36 9.20 1.57 -1.82
C GLY A 36 9.59 2.00 -0.39
N SER A 37 8.72 1.82 0.61
CA SER A 37 9.03 2.08 2.01
C SER A 37 9.95 1.01 2.59
N LEU A 38 10.72 1.41 3.61
CA LEU A 38 11.64 0.51 4.34
C LEU A 38 11.29 0.54 5.83
N GLU A 39 11.14 -0.64 6.45
CA GLU A 39 11.17 -0.78 7.90
C GLU A 39 12.63 -0.82 8.36
N ILE A 40 12.98 0.01 9.34
CA ILE A 40 14.31 0.09 9.93
C ILE A 40 14.33 -0.83 11.15
N LEU A 41 15.09 -1.91 11.08
CA LEU A 41 15.25 -2.88 12.17
C LEU A 41 16.41 -2.51 13.10
N SER A 42 17.47 -1.93 12.52
CA SER A 42 18.63 -1.39 13.21
C SER A 42 19.31 -0.33 12.34
N PRO A 43 20.30 0.44 12.85
CA PRO A 43 21.05 1.41 12.02
C PRO A 43 21.65 0.82 10.74
N GLU A 44 21.96 -0.47 10.75
CA GLU A 44 22.63 -1.16 9.63
C GLU A 44 21.69 -2.07 8.84
N LYS A 45 20.45 -2.29 9.32
CA LYS A 45 19.52 -3.25 8.73
C LYS A 45 18.16 -2.65 8.50
N SER A 46 17.70 -2.67 7.25
CA SER A 46 16.34 -2.35 6.88
C SER A 46 15.75 -3.43 5.96
N VAL A 47 14.43 -3.55 5.97
CA VAL A 47 13.69 -4.47 5.09
C VAL A 47 12.65 -3.70 4.28
N LYS A 48 12.47 -4.09 3.04
CA LYS A 48 11.45 -3.50 2.17
C LYS A 48 10.06 -3.94 2.62
N THR A 49 9.13 -3.00 2.71
CA THR A 49 7.70 -3.32 2.84
C THR A 49 7.29 -4.30 1.74
N GLY A 50 6.56 -5.34 2.11
CA GLY A 50 6.14 -6.40 1.20
C GLY A 50 7.22 -7.43 0.84
N SER A 51 8.40 -7.38 1.48
CA SER A 51 9.37 -8.49 1.42
C SER A 51 8.88 -9.74 2.15
N CYS A 52 7.81 -9.61 2.92
CA CYS A 52 7.23 -10.67 3.75
C CYS A 52 8.26 -11.29 4.71
N TYR A 53 9.16 -10.45 5.26
CA TYR A 53 10.19 -10.91 6.19
C TYR A 53 9.59 -11.36 7.53
N TYR A 54 8.52 -10.68 7.97
CA TYR A 54 7.77 -10.98 9.20
C TYR A 54 6.30 -11.33 8.94
N SER A 55 5.81 -11.16 7.72
CA SER A 55 4.43 -11.43 7.34
C SER A 55 4.31 -12.67 6.44
N HIS A 56 3.09 -13.14 6.25
CA HIS A 56 2.78 -14.26 5.36
C HIS A 56 2.53 -13.79 3.94
N ALA A 57 1.95 -12.60 3.79
CA ALA A 57 1.72 -11.98 2.49
C ALA A 57 1.58 -10.46 2.64
N ALA A 58 1.83 -9.74 1.55
CA ALA A 58 1.60 -8.30 1.45
C ALA A 58 0.86 -7.96 0.15
N ALA A 59 -0.08 -7.03 0.24
CA ALA A 59 -0.86 -6.54 -0.89
C ALA A 59 -0.48 -5.11 -1.25
N PHE A 60 -0.28 -4.86 -2.54
CA PHE A 60 -0.02 -3.55 -3.12
C PHE A 60 -1.12 -3.17 -4.11
N SER A 61 -1.43 -1.90 -4.18
CA SER A 61 -2.36 -1.33 -5.17
C SER A 61 -1.59 -0.60 -6.27
N SER A 62 -1.98 -0.82 -7.50
CA SER A 62 -1.53 -0.05 -8.68
C SER A 62 -2.65 0.83 -9.27
N HIS A 63 -3.68 1.17 -8.46
CA HIS A 63 -4.70 2.16 -8.82
C HIS A 63 -4.06 3.49 -9.24
N ALA A 64 -4.74 4.28 -10.06
CA ALA A 64 -4.21 5.48 -10.72
C ALA A 64 -3.57 6.52 -9.79
N VAL A 65 -4.00 6.61 -8.51
CA VAL A 65 -3.47 7.57 -7.53
C VAL A 65 -2.22 7.09 -6.79
N LYS A 66 -1.81 5.82 -6.95
CA LYS A 66 -0.71 5.23 -6.18
C LYS A 66 0.67 5.68 -6.67
N THR A 67 1.71 5.33 -5.95
CA THR A 67 3.10 5.71 -6.25
C THR A 67 3.53 5.26 -7.64
N ILE A 68 3.13 4.05 -8.05
CA ILE A 68 3.10 3.60 -9.44
C ILE A 68 1.67 3.23 -9.81
N ALA A 69 1.31 3.37 -11.08
CA ALA A 69 -0.04 3.12 -11.54
C ALA A 69 -0.05 2.25 -12.79
N SER A 70 -1.02 1.34 -12.86
CA SER A 70 -1.34 0.55 -14.07
C SER A 70 -2.79 0.74 -14.53
N GLY A 71 -3.45 1.84 -14.10
CA GLY A 71 -4.88 2.08 -14.24
C GLY A 71 -5.59 1.51 -13.02
N GLU A 72 -6.02 0.27 -13.10
CA GLU A 72 -6.49 -0.55 -11.98
C GLU A 72 -5.59 -1.76 -11.80
N GLY A 73 -5.53 -2.30 -10.59
CA GLY A 73 -4.82 -3.54 -10.32
C GLY A 73 -4.11 -3.57 -8.97
N GLY A 74 -3.37 -4.64 -8.76
CA GLY A 74 -2.57 -4.85 -7.57
C GLY A 74 -1.65 -6.05 -7.71
N VAL A 75 -0.77 -6.17 -6.74
CA VAL A 75 0.18 -7.27 -6.63
C VAL A 75 0.15 -7.81 -5.20
N VAL A 76 0.18 -9.12 -5.07
CA VAL A 76 0.41 -9.79 -3.79
C VAL A 76 1.78 -10.43 -3.80
N THR A 77 2.56 -10.19 -2.74
CA THR A 77 3.85 -10.85 -2.51
C THR A 77 3.75 -11.83 -1.36
N THR A 78 4.50 -12.92 -1.43
CA THR A 78 4.66 -13.92 -0.36
C THR A 78 5.93 -14.72 -0.56
N ASN A 79 6.52 -15.22 0.54
CA ASN A 79 7.63 -16.17 0.53
C ASN A 79 7.16 -17.63 0.65
N ASP A 80 5.85 -17.85 0.87
CA ASP A 80 5.25 -19.17 0.93
C ASP A 80 4.79 -19.61 -0.47
N TYR A 81 5.47 -20.64 -1.00
CA TYR A 81 5.16 -21.18 -2.32
C TYR A 81 3.71 -21.71 -2.43
N LYS A 82 3.22 -22.41 -1.39
CA LYS A 82 1.85 -22.97 -1.38
C LYS A 82 0.80 -21.85 -1.39
N LEU A 83 1.09 -20.76 -0.69
CA LEU A 83 0.21 -19.60 -0.69
C LEU A 83 0.24 -18.88 -2.05
N ALA A 84 1.42 -18.77 -2.67
CA ALA A 84 1.56 -18.22 -4.03
C ALA A 84 0.75 -19.01 -5.07
N GLU A 85 0.80 -20.35 -5.01
CA GLU A 85 0.01 -21.23 -5.88
C GLU A 85 -1.50 -21.03 -5.68
N LYS A 86 -1.96 -20.92 -4.43
CA LYS A 86 -3.36 -20.60 -4.14
C LYS A 86 -3.79 -19.25 -4.71
N PHE A 87 -2.95 -18.22 -4.59
CA PHE A 87 -3.25 -16.90 -5.17
C PHE A 87 -3.36 -16.97 -6.70
N ARG A 88 -2.45 -17.70 -7.36
CA ARG A 88 -2.52 -17.92 -8.82
C ARG A 88 -3.78 -18.66 -9.23
N LEU A 89 -4.16 -19.69 -8.48
CA LEU A 89 -5.36 -20.47 -8.70
C LEU A 89 -6.62 -19.60 -8.59
N TYR A 90 -6.78 -18.91 -7.46
CA TYR A 90 -7.94 -18.05 -7.22
C TYR A 90 -8.04 -16.87 -8.18
N ARG A 91 -6.90 -16.27 -8.56
CA ARG A 91 -6.86 -15.21 -9.57
C ARG A 91 -7.40 -15.64 -10.93
N ASN A 92 -7.34 -16.94 -11.25
CA ASN A 92 -7.67 -17.51 -12.55
C ASN A 92 -8.78 -18.56 -12.46
N HIS A 93 -9.94 -18.18 -11.94
CA HIS A 93 -11.16 -19.01 -11.88
C HIS A 93 -11.04 -20.34 -11.12
N GLY A 94 -9.96 -20.57 -10.37
CA GLY A 94 -9.70 -21.87 -9.75
C GLY A 94 -9.33 -22.98 -10.76
N MET A 95 -8.90 -22.58 -11.97
CA MET A 95 -8.56 -23.52 -13.05
C MET A 95 -7.14 -24.00 -12.98
N VAL A 96 -6.95 -25.29 -13.19
CA VAL A 96 -5.67 -25.97 -13.31
C VAL A 96 -5.55 -26.58 -14.71
N ARG A 97 -4.36 -26.53 -15.28
CA ARG A 97 -3.97 -27.30 -16.46
C ARG A 97 -2.86 -28.23 -16.06
N ASP A 98 -3.11 -29.52 -16.13
CA ASP A 98 -2.09 -30.54 -15.84
C ASP A 98 -1.22 -30.73 -17.09
N ASN A 99 0.10 -30.63 -16.94
CA ASN A 99 1.04 -30.77 -18.05
C ASN A 99 1.08 -32.18 -18.64
N ASP A 100 0.82 -33.21 -17.82
CA ASP A 100 0.81 -34.61 -18.29
C ASP A 100 -0.44 -34.89 -19.13
N GLU A 101 -1.58 -34.32 -18.75
CA GLU A 101 -2.81 -34.40 -19.55
C GLU A 101 -2.73 -33.52 -20.82
N LEU A 102 -2.10 -32.35 -20.76
CA LEU A 102 -1.90 -31.49 -21.93
C LEU A 102 -1.10 -32.14 -23.06
N ALA A 103 -0.22 -33.10 -22.73
CA ALA A 103 0.51 -33.86 -23.77
C ALA A 103 -0.42 -34.73 -24.63
N SER A 104 -1.48 -35.26 -24.05
CA SER A 104 -2.48 -36.12 -24.72
C SER A 104 -3.72 -35.34 -25.15
N ASN A 105 -4.11 -34.35 -24.37
CA ASN A 105 -5.33 -33.53 -24.54
C ASN A 105 -5.03 -32.05 -24.38
N PRO A 106 -4.49 -31.37 -25.39
CA PRO A 106 -4.03 -29.95 -25.28
C PRO A 106 -5.12 -28.94 -24.89
N TRP A 107 -6.37 -29.32 -25.00
CA TRP A 107 -7.53 -28.49 -24.63
C TRP A 107 -8.02 -28.71 -23.19
N HIS A 108 -7.49 -29.73 -22.47
CA HIS A 108 -7.97 -30.13 -21.15
C HIS A 108 -7.66 -29.07 -20.08
N TYR A 109 -8.60 -28.81 -19.22
CA TYR A 109 -8.45 -28.06 -17.98
C TYR A 109 -9.55 -28.43 -16.99
N GLU A 110 -9.26 -28.27 -15.71
CA GLU A 110 -10.21 -28.57 -14.64
C GLU A 110 -10.37 -27.36 -13.71
N MET A 111 -11.54 -27.22 -13.11
CA MET A 111 -11.77 -26.23 -12.07
C MET A 111 -11.73 -26.92 -10.69
N HIS A 112 -10.65 -26.74 -9.95
CA HIS A 112 -10.44 -27.38 -8.65
C HIS A 112 -11.05 -26.60 -7.48
N SER A 113 -11.37 -25.30 -7.67
CA SER A 113 -12.01 -24.46 -6.66
C SER A 113 -12.76 -23.31 -7.31
N LEU A 114 -13.66 -22.66 -6.55
CA LEU A 114 -14.25 -21.41 -6.98
C LEU A 114 -13.19 -20.31 -6.92
N GLY A 115 -12.99 -19.60 -8.02
CA GLY A 115 -12.04 -18.51 -8.14
C GLY A 115 -12.64 -17.30 -8.83
N PHE A 116 -11.80 -16.30 -9.09
CA PHE A 116 -12.16 -15.01 -9.64
C PHE A 116 -11.47 -14.78 -10.99
N ASN A 117 -11.96 -13.82 -11.75
CA ASN A 117 -11.23 -13.28 -12.89
C ASN A 117 -10.47 -12.03 -12.43
N TYR A 118 -9.34 -12.22 -11.74
CA TYR A 118 -8.50 -11.15 -11.21
C TYR A 118 -7.16 -11.04 -11.98
N ARG A 119 -7.18 -11.40 -13.25
CA ARG A 119 -6.02 -11.25 -14.13
C ARG A 119 -5.88 -9.79 -14.57
N LEU A 120 -4.67 -9.25 -14.47
CA LEU A 120 -4.32 -8.01 -15.16
C LEU A 120 -4.19 -8.27 -16.67
N THR A 121 -4.54 -7.27 -17.47
CA THR A 121 -4.28 -7.30 -18.91
C THR A 121 -2.80 -7.02 -19.20
N ASP A 122 -2.32 -7.45 -20.37
CA ASP A 122 -0.92 -7.18 -20.78
C ASP A 122 -0.63 -5.69 -20.89
N ILE A 123 -1.61 -4.87 -21.27
CA ILE A 123 -1.50 -3.39 -21.30
C ILE A 123 -1.23 -2.85 -19.89
N GLN A 124 -2.00 -3.30 -18.90
CA GLN A 124 -1.81 -2.92 -17.50
C GLN A 124 -0.46 -3.40 -16.96
N CYS A 125 -0.06 -4.62 -17.31
CA CYS A 125 1.25 -5.17 -16.91
C CYS A 125 2.40 -4.35 -17.53
N ALA A 126 2.35 -4.04 -18.81
CA ALA A 126 3.35 -3.24 -19.49
C ALA A 126 3.47 -1.82 -18.90
N LEU A 127 2.32 -1.18 -18.60
CA LEU A 127 2.29 0.11 -17.93
C LEU A 127 2.89 0.01 -16.53
N GLY A 128 2.50 -1.01 -15.75
CA GLY A 128 3.02 -1.26 -14.40
C GLY A 128 4.55 -1.43 -14.40
N LEU A 129 5.10 -2.22 -15.30
CA LEU A 129 6.55 -2.41 -15.46
C LEU A 129 7.26 -1.09 -15.82
N SER A 130 6.71 -0.33 -16.75
CA SER A 130 7.23 0.99 -17.12
C SER A 130 7.20 1.98 -15.96
N GLN A 131 6.19 1.93 -15.09
CA GLN A 131 6.10 2.76 -13.90
C GLN A 131 7.06 2.29 -12.81
N LEU A 132 7.18 0.98 -12.59
CA LEU A 132 8.04 0.39 -11.58
C LEU A 132 9.52 0.76 -11.78
N SER A 133 9.99 0.85 -13.02
CA SER A 133 11.35 1.30 -13.34
C SER A 133 11.66 2.75 -12.89
N LYS A 134 10.62 3.54 -12.58
CA LYS A 134 10.72 4.94 -12.16
C LYS A 134 10.49 5.11 -10.64
N LEU A 135 10.25 4.02 -9.89
CA LEU A 135 9.84 4.05 -8.49
C LEU A 135 10.75 4.91 -7.61
N GLU A 136 12.07 4.68 -7.67
CA GLU A 136 13.04 5.44 -6.85
C GLU A 136 12.96 6.94 -7.10
N ARG A 137 12.83 7.36 -8.37
CA ARG A 137 12.66 8.76 -8.75
C ARG A 137 11.37 9.33 -8.17
N PHE A 138 10.28 8.57 -8.22
CA PHE A 138 8.99 9.01 -7.69
C PHE A 138 9.02 9.14 -6.17
N VAL A 139 9.62 8.20 -5.46
CA VAL A 139 9.79 8.26 -4.01
C VAL A 139 10.60 9.49 -3.61
N LYS A 140 11.77 9.74 -4.23
CA LYS A 140 12.60 10.92 -3.97
C LYS A 140 11.87 12.25 -4.24
N ASN A 141 11.06 12.31 -5.30
CA ASN A 141 10.30 13.52 -5.61
C ASN A 141 9.17 13.77 -4.59
N ARG A 142 8.48 12.72 -4.15
CA ARG A 142 7.45 12.80 -3.11
C ARG A 142 8.04 13.22 -1.77
N GLU A 143 9.22 12.73 -1.41
CA GLU A 143 9.95 13.15 -0.22
C GLU A 143 10.27 14.66 -0.24
N LYS A 144 10.80 15.18 -1.34
CA LYS A 144 11.05 16.62 -1.51
C LYS A 144 9.76 17.45 -1.38
N LEU A 145 8.65 16.95 -1.95
CA LEU A 145 7.34 17.61 -1.80
C LEU A 145 6.89 17.59 -0.34
N ARG A 146 7.01 16.46 0.32
CA ARG A 146 6.66 16.30 1.75
C ARG A 146 7.46 17.27 2.62
N GLU A 147 8.75 17.44 2.40
CA GLU A 147 9.60 18.40 3.13
C GLU A 147 9.12 19.85 2.93
N ARG A 148 8.78 20.21 1.69
CA ARG A 148 8.21 21.53 1.37
C ARG A 148 6.88 21.77 2.08
N TYR A 149 5.98 20.78 2.08
CA TYR A 149 4.71 20.86 2.82
C TYR A 149 4.98 21.00 4.32
N SER A 150 5.82 20.16 4.90
CA SER A 150 6.14 20.18 6.33
C SER A 150 6.69 21.53 6.79
N THR A 151 7.64 22.08 6.03
CA THR A 151 8.23 23.40 6.34
C THR A 151 7.18 24.50 6.30
N ARG A 152 6.24 24.44 5.37
CA ARG A 152 5.18 25.46 5.25
C ARG A 152 4.10 25.30 6.29
N LEU A 153 3.65 24.07 6.56
CA LEU A 153 2.63 23.77 7.58
C LEU A 153 3.10 24.22 8.98
N ARG A 154 4.36 23.98 9.34
CA ARG A 154 4.93 24.43 10.62
C ARG A 154 4.92 25.94 10.81
N LYS A 155 4.91 26.72 9.72
CA LYS A 155 4.81 28.20 9.77
C LYS A 155 3.39 28.71 10.05
N LEU A 156 2.36 27.83 9.93
CA LEU A 156 0.96 28.20 10.18
C LEU A 156 0.61 28.17 11.68
N GLY A 157 1.57 27.91 12.55
CA GLY A 157 1.37 27.88 14.00
C GLY A 157 1.21 26.47 14.58
N SER A 158 1.00 26.38 15.89
CA SER A 158 1.01 25.10 16.63
C SER A 158 -0.21 24.20 16.35
N HIS A 159 -1.28 24.77 15.78
CA HIS A 159 -2.54 24.07 15.54
C HIS A 159 -2.65 23.45 14.15
N VAL A 160 -1.63 23.65 13.28
CA VAL A 160 -1.52 23.02 11.96
C VAL A 160 -0.17 22.34 11.86
N LYS A 161 -0.16 21.01 11.79
CA LYS A 161 1.09 20.24 11.82
C LYS A 161 1.14 19.22 10.68
N PRO A 162 2.32 18.95 10.11
CA PRO A 162 2.52 17.77 9.28
C PRO A 162 2.46 16.52 10.16
N VAL A 163 2.16 15.36 9.55
CA VAL A 163 2.39 14.06 10.20
C VAL A 163 3.89 13.85 10.36
N GLU A 164 4.33 13.51 11.56
CA GLU A 164 5.74 13.24 11.81
C GLU A 164 6.15 11.84 11.29
N THR A 165 7.42 11.72 10.94
CA THR A 165 8.00 10.42 10.53
C THR A 165 8.28 9.59 11.78
N ILE A 166 7.86 8.32 11.79
CA ILE A 166 8.24 7.37 12.85
C ILE A 166 9.67 6.91 12.62
N SER A 167 10.43 6.75 13.71
CA SER A 167 11.87 6.45 13.66
C SER A 167 12.19 5.06 13.09
N THR A 168 11.22 4.14 13.11
CA THR A 168 11.37 2.78 12.61
C THR A 168 11.03 2.63 11.13
N CYS A 169 10.88 3.74 10.40
CA CYS A 169 10.48 3.72 9.00
C CYS A 169 11.20 4.77 8.16
N ASN A 170 11.61 4.38 6.95
CA ASN A 170 11.93 5.29 5.86
C ASN A 170 10.77 5.26 4.85
N PRO A 171 9.82 6.21 4.92
CA PRO A 171 8.55 6.11 4.20
C PRO A 171 8.66 6.52 2.73
N ALA A 172 8.01 5.76 1.87
CA ALA A 172 7.66 6.20 0.52
C ALA A 172 6.33 6.97 0.58
N TRP A 173 6.38 8.26 0.83
CA TRP A 173 5.20 9.09 1.10
C TRP A 173 4.14 9.02 0.00
N HIS A 174 2.89 8.74 0.40
CA HIS A 174 1.76 8.66 -0.51
C HIS A 174 0.91 9.94 -0.51
N LEU A 175 0.63 10.49 0.66
CA LEU A 175 -0.26 11.64 0.87
C LEU A 175 0.49 12.82 1.51
N ALA A 176 0.03 14.04 1.21
CA ALA A 176 0.41 15.25 1.94
C ALA A 176 -0.63 15.49 3.06
N VAL A 177 -0.40 14.92 4.25
CA VAL A 177 -1.33 15.00 5.36
C VAL A 177 -1.02 16.18 6.27
N ALA A 178 -2.06 16.98 6.58
CA ALA A 178 -2.04 18.01 7.60
C ALA A 178 -2.93 17.60 8.78
N LEU A 179 -2.41 17.67 9.98
CA LEU A 179 -3.15 17.54 11.23
C LEU A 179 -3.58 18.94 11.67
N ILE A 180 -4.87 19.17 11.78
CA ILE A 180 -5.44 20.49 12.09
C ILE A 180 -6.31 20.37 13.34
N ASP A 181 -6.01 21.19 14.35
CA ASP A 181 -6.82 21.35 15.55
C ASP A 181 -7.90 22.40 15.28
N PHE A 182 -9.00 21.95 14.67
CA PHE A 182 -10.10 22.82 14.25
C PHE A 182 -10.80 23.50 15.44
N GLU A 183 -10.87 22.84 16.58
CA GLU A 183 -11.49 23.37 17.81
C GLU A 183 -10.71 24.59 18.30
N LYS A 184 -9.39 24.46 18.45
CA LYS A 184 -8.54 25.59 18.90
C LYS A 184 -8.44 26.72 17.90
N LEU A 185 -8.63 26.44 16.63
CA LEU A 185 -8.68 27.46 15.60
C LEU A 185 -10.06 28.16 15.53
N GLY A 186 -11.08 27.63 16.20
CA GLY A 186 -12.45 28.17 16.16
C GLY A 186 -13.10 28.09 14.77
N VAL A 187 -12.71 27.12 13.94
CA VAL A 187 -13.23 26.96 12.58
C VAL A 187 -13.74 25.53 12.36
N GLN A 188 -14.66 25.38 11.41
CA GLN A 188 -15.14 24.04 11.06
C GLN A 188 -14.30 23.45 9.91
N ARG A 189 -14.07 22.12 9.96
CA ARG A 189 -13.34 21.41 8.90
C ARG A 189 -13.94 21.65 7.52
N VAL A 190 -15.28 21.62 7.43
CA VAL A 190 -15.98 21.79 6.16
C VAL A 190 -15.73 23.16 5.53
N ASP A 191 -15.64 24.22 6.35
CA ASP A 191 -15.41 25.57 5.85
C ASP A 191 -13.98 25.74 5.33
N VAL A 192 -12.99 25.14 6.03
CA VAL A 192 -11.61 25.12 5.56
C VAL A 192 -11.49 24.34 4.25
N MET A 193 -12.17 23.20 4.13
CA MET A 193 -12.15 22.41 2.89
C MET A 193 -12.80 23.16 1.72
N ARG A 194 -13.90 23.88 1.95
CA ARG A 194 -14.53 24.73 0.94
C ARG A 194 -13.61 25.86 0.51
N ALA A 195 -13.05 26.60 1.46
CA ALA A 195 -12.12 27.71 1.15
C ALA A 195 -10.90 27.24 0.35
N LEU A 196 -10.36 26.06 0.65
CA LEU A 196 -9.27 25.45 -0.14
C LEU A 196 -9.74 25.06 -1.54
N SER A 197 -10.94 24.51 -1.66
CA SER A 197 -11.54 24.18 -2.98
C SER A 197 -11.73 25.40 -3.84
N ASP A 198 -12.21 26.54 -3.27
CA ASP A 198 -12.39 27.80 -3.96
C ASP A 198 -11.06 28.38 -4.47
N LEU A 199 -9.97 28.04 -3.80
CA LEU A 199 -8.59 28.37 -4.23
C LEU A 199 -7.98 27.31 -5.19
N GLY A 200 -8.76 26.32 -5.64
CA GLY A 200 -8.32 25.26 -6.54
C GLY A 200 -7.51 24.15 -5.86
N VAL A 201 -7.56 24.04 -4.53
CA VAL A 201 -6.87 23.00 -3.77
C VAL A 201 -7.84 21.91 -3.34
N GLY A 202 -7.78 20.75 -3.99
CA GLY A 202 -8.55 19.57 -3.60
C GLY A 202 -8.07 18.99 -2.27
N THR A 203 -9.00 18.63 -1.40
CA THR A 203 -8.71 18.03 -0.09
C THR A 203 -9.62 16.83 0.18
N GLN A 204 -9.14 15.89 0.98
CA GLN A 204 -9.90 14.71 1.39
C GLN A 204 -9.62 14.39 2.88
N VAL A 205 -10.57 13.69 3.52
CA VAL A 205 -10.38 13.11 4.86
C VAL A 205 -10.08 11.62 4.70
N HIS A 206 -8.91 11.19 5.12
CA HIS A 206 -8.45 9.80 5.05
C HIS A 206 -8.35 9.21 6.46
N TYR A 207 -9.22 8.30 6.87
CA TYR A 207 -10.46 7.77 6.25
C TYR A 207 -11.57 7.69 7.31
N ILE A 208 -12.81 7.37 6.89
CA ILE A 208 -13.78 6.79 7.81
C ILE A 208 -13.38 5.32 7.97
N PRO A 209 -12.97 4.84 9.16
CA PRO A 209 -12.57 3.46 9.36
C PRO A 209 -13.68 2.48 9.02
N VAL A 210 -13.35 1.34 8.38
CA VAL A 210 -14.34 0.34 7.92
C VAL A 210 -15.29 -0.10 9.03
N HIS A 211 -14.80 -0.23 10.27
CA HIS A 211 -15.63 -0.60 11.42
C HIS A 211 -16.59 0.50 11.90
N LYS A 212 -16.58 1.66 11.26
CA LYS A 212 -17.49 2.81 11.53
C LYS A 212 -18.40 3.14 10.34
N GLN A 213 -18.34 2.32 9.30
CA GLN A 213 -19.19 2.43 8.12
C GLN A 213 -20.49 1.64 8.30
#